data_c234cd928bfc12c24551279d5024c9b7
#
_entry.id   c234cd928bfc12c24551279d5024c9b7
#
_cell.length_a   1.000
_cell.length_b   1.000
_cell.length_c   1.000
_cell.angle_alpha   90.00
_cell.angle_beta   90.00
_cell.angle_gamma   90.00
#
_symmetry.space_group_name_H-M   'P 1'
#
loop_
_entity.id
_entity.type
_entity.pdbx_description
1 polymer ?
#
loop_
_entity_poly.entity_id
_entity_poly.type
_entity_poly.pdbx_seq_one_letter_code
_entity_poly.pdbx_strand_id
1 'polypeptide(L)'
;MEEKILNTRKNGMAMLLLTLLGYVVSIALFIYSITLLNADRMLLGIPLLILSIAYWIAGIFLFCGLKVLKPQEALVLTLFGDYIGTLKGQGFYWVNPFCTAVNPAAGTRLSQSGDVNSKENSVAAMFGNNGQNAQMSAEFMSKKISLKMMTLNNSRQKINDCLGNPVEIGIAVIWRVTDTAKAVFNVDNYKEYLSRQCDSALRNVVRVYPYAVSPNVDTTGDGVADEGSLRGSSEVVAARIRDEIQKNVAEAGIEVVEARITYLAYAPEIAAVMLQRQQASAIIDARKMIVDGAVGMVEMALDRLNENKVVELDDERKAAMVSNLLVVLCGNRDAQPIVNSGSLY
;
A
#
# COMPACT_ATOMS: atom_id res chain seq x y z
N MET A 1 -13.69 -13.35 -14.33
CA MET A 1 -13.22 -14.70 -14.72
C MET A 1 -12.85 -15.44 -13.46
N GLU A 2 -13.26 -16.69 -13.27
CA GLU A 2 -12.92 -17.46 -12.05
C GLU A 2 -11.55 -18.13 -12.19
N GLU A 3 -10.78 -18.15 -11.11
CA GLU A 3 -9.46 -18.76 -11.11
C GLU A 3 -9.54 -20.28 -11.09
N LYS A 4 -8.95 -20.93 -12.09
CA LYS A 4 -8.84 -22.39 -12.16
C LYS A 4 -7.44 -22.81 -11.71
N ILE A 5 -7.32 -23.34 -10.51
CA ILE A 5 -6.04 -23.85 -9.99
C ILE A 5 -5.74 -25.20 -10.63
N LEU A 6 -4.62 -25.30 -11.33
CA LEU A 6 -4.14 -26.53 -11.92
C LEU A 6 -3.50 -27.41 -10.83
N ASN A 7 -4.18 -28.51 -10.49
CA ASN A 7 -3.64 -29.50 -9.54
C ASN A 7 -2.73 -30.51 -10.27
N THR A 8 -1.72 -30.01 -10.99
CA THR A 8 -0.75 -30.85 -11.69
C THR A 8 0.22 -31.50 -10.70
N ARG A 9 0.45 -32.81 -10.89
CA ARG A 9 1.47 -33.52 -10.10
C ARG A 9 2.84 -32.92 -10.38
N LYS A 10 3.73 -32.90 -9.36
CA LYS A 10 5.12 -32.41 -9.48
C LYS A 10 6.01 -33.38 -10.26
N ASN A 11 5.64 -33.63 -11.52
CA ASN A 11 6.28 -34.63 -12.37
C ASN A 11 7.47 -34.08 -13.18
N GLY A 12 7.89 -32.85 -12.95
CA GLY A 12 8.97 -32.22 -13.74
C GLY A 12 10.29 -32.98 -13.70
N MET A 13 10.67 -33.54 -12.52
CA MET A 13 11.90 -34.33 -12.40
C MET A 13 11.79 -35.66 -13.15
N ALA A 14 10.67 -36.35 -13.05
CA ALA A 14 10.46 -37.61 -13.79
C ALA A 14 10.47 -37.37 -15.30
N MET A 15 9.82 -36.30 -15.79
CA MET A 15 9.85 -35.93 -17.20
C MET A 15 11.23 -35.52 -17.68
N LEU A 16 11.99 -34.79 -16.86
CA LEU A 16 13.38 -34.44 -17.18
C LEU A 16 14.26 -35.69 -17.33
N LEU A 17 14.16 -36.63 -16.39
CA LEU A 17 14.92 -37.90 -16.46
C LEU A 17 14.51 -38.73 -17.67
N LEU A 18 13.20 -38.79 -17.96
CA LEU A 18 12.67 -39.53 -19.10
C LEU A 18 13.12 -38.93 -20.43
N THR A 19 13.10 -37.61 -20.57
CA THR A 19 13.60 -36.92 -21.79
C THR A 19 15.09 -37.11 -21.96
N LEU A 20 15.88 -37.06 -20.88
CA LEU A 20 17.32 -37.25 -20.88
C LEU A 20 17.69 -38.71 -21.26
N LEU A 21 16.97 -39.68 -20.72
CA LEU A 21 17.11 -41.10 -21.08
C LEU A 21 16.73 -41.31 -22.55
N GLY A 22 15.68 -40.69 -23.02
CA GLY A 22 15.30 -40.72 -24.43
C GLY A 22 16.36 -40.18 -25.38
N TYR A 23 17.06 -39.10 -24.98
CA TYR A 23 18.21 -38.58 -25.75
C TYR A 23 19.35 -39.57 -25.80
N VAL A 24 19.71 -40.24 -24.68
CA VAL A 24 20.74 -41.26 -24.66
C VAL A 24 20.37 -42.42 -25.58
N VAL A 25 19.14 -42.91 -25.51
CA VAL A 25 18.65 -43.99 -26.41
C VAL A 25 18.65 -43.52 -27.87
N SER A 26 18.24 -42.27 -28.16
CA SER A 26 18.23 -41.75 -29.49
C SER A 26 19.65 -41.63 -30.09
N ILE A 27 20.66 -41.26 -29.30
CA ILE A 27 22.06 -41.23 -29.73
C ILE A 27 22.55 -42.67 -30.06
N ALA A 28 22.21 -43.66 -29.20
CA ALA A 28 22.57 -45.04 -29.44
C ALA A 28 21.92 -45.57 -30.73
N LEU A 29 20.63 -45.28 -30.98
CA LEU A 29 19.91 -45.62 -32.17
C LEU A 29 20.51 -44.92 -33.42
N PHE A 30 20.95 -43.68 -33.30
CA PHE A 30 21.61 -42.97 -34.39
C PHE A 30 22.91 -43.62 -34.82
N ILE A 31 23.79 -43.98 -33.84
CA ILE A 31 25.05 -44.70 -34.10
C ILE A 31 24.75 -46.05 -34.72
N TYR A 32 23.78 -46.81 -34.19
CA TYR A 32 23.38 -48.12 -34.71
C TYR A 32 22.81 -48.00 -36.13
N SER A 33 22.07 -46.97 -36.45
CA SER A 33 21.52 -46.75 -37.82
C SER A 33 22.64 -46.50 -38.83
N ILE A 34 23.74 -45.80 -38.46
CA ILE A 34 24.92 -45.61 -39.32
C ILE A 34 25.63 -46.91 -39.58
N THR A 35 25.79 -47.78 -38.53
CA THR A 35 26.41 -49.11 -38.73
C THR A 35 25.58 -50.00 -39.65
N LEU A 36 24.24 -49.95 -39.63
CA LEU A 36 23.37 -50.69 -40.52
C LEU A 36 23.46 -50.15 -41.98
N LEU A 37 23.61 -48.84 -42.16
CA LEU A 37 23.76 -48.24 -43.48
C LEU A 37 25.09 -48.64 -44.10
N ASN A 38 26.18 -48.72 -43.31
CA ASN A 38 27.48 -49.19 -43.78
C ASN A 38 27.49 -50.69 -44.09
N ALA A 39 26.54 -51.49 -43.58
CA ALA A 39 26.34 -52.91 -43.84
C ALA A 39 25.33 -53.18 -44.97
N ASP A 40 25.04 -52.20 -45.85
CA ASP A 40 24.10 -52.25 -46.96
C ASP A 40 22.64 -52.61 -46.60
N ARG A 41 22.26 -52.52 -45.32
CA ARG A 41 20.89 -52.73 -44.86
C ARG A 41 20.07 -51.47 -44.85
N MET A 42 19.93 -50.82 -46.03
CA MET A 42 19.25 -49.53 -46.17
C MET A 42 17.78 -49.52 -45.72
N LEU A 43 17.09 -50.65 -45.85
CA LEU A 43 15.64 -50.77 -45.52
C LEU A 43 15.36 -50.58 -44.02
N LEU A 44 16.31 -50.91 -43.13
CA LEU A 44 16.20 -50.69 -41.69
C LEU A 44 17.01 -49.48 -41.19
N GLY A 45 18.11 -49.11 -41.86
CA GLY A 45 18.96 -48.01 -41.43
C GLY A 45 18.31 -46.65 -41.61
N ILE A 46 17.63 -46.42 -42.74
CA ILE A 46 17.01 -45.11 -43.04
C ILE A 46 15.89 -44.75 -42.09
N PRO A 47 14.87 -45.63 -41.79
CA PRO A 47 13.82 -45.26 -40.87
C PRO A 47 14.29 -45.06 -39.45
N LEU A 48 15.30 -45.79 -38.96
CA LEU A 48 15.89 -45.59 -37.63
C LEU A 48 16.61 -44.26 -37.53
N LEU A 49 17.30 -43.83 -38.60
CA LEU A 49 17.96 -42.53 -38.68
C LEU A 49 16.95 -41.40 -38.63
N ILE A 50 15.87 -41.49 -39.41
CA ILE A 50 14.79 -40.48 -39.40
C ILE A 50 14.14 -40.41 -38.01
N LEU A 51 13.88 -41.54 -37.38
CA LEU A 51 13.28 -41.59 -36.03
C LEU A 51 14.14 -40.91 -34.96
N SER A 52 15.46 -41.13 -35.01
CA SER A 52 16.39 -40.50 -34.07
C SER A 52 16.46 -39.00 -34.23
N ILE A 53 16.49 -38.49 -35.48
CA ILE A 53 16.44 -37.04 -35.73
C ILE A 53 15.11 -36.43 -35.33
N ALA A 54 14.00 -37.11 -35.64
CA ALA A 54 12.66 -36.65 -35.21
C ALA A 54 12.54 -36.55 -33.67
N TYR A 55 13.13 -37.50 -32.96
CA TYR A 55 13.16 -37.44 -31.50
C TYR A 55 13.99 -36.26 -30.99
N TRP A 56 15.13 -35.89 -31.61
CA TRP A 56 15.92 -34.74 -31.21
C TRP A 56 15.12 -33.44 -31.30
N ILE A 57 14.36 -33.27 -32.38
CA ILE A 57 13.49 -32.12 -32.55
C ILE A 57 12.36 -32.13 -31.54
N ALA A 58 11.67 -33.27 -31.38
CA ALA A 58 10.57 -33.40 -30.41
C ALA A 58 11.03 -33.19 -28.96
N GLY A 59 12.23 -33.66 -28.60
CA GLY A 59 12.81 -33.52 -27.27
C GLY A 59 13.04 -32.05 -26.85
N ILE A 60 13.43 -31.18 -27.81
CA ILE A 60 13.56 -29.73 -27.53
C ILE A 60 12.22 -29.16 -27.06
N PHE A 61 11.11 -29.53 -27.75
CA PHE A 61 9.78 -29.10 -27.35
C PHE A 61 9.39 -29.61 -25.96
N LEU A 62 9.76 -30.85 -25.61
CA LEU A 62 9.48 -31.42 -24.29
C LEU A 62 10.20 -30.65 -23.17
N PHE A 63 11.44 -30.18 -23.40
CA PHE A 63 12.15 -29.32 -22.45
C PHE A 63 11.47 -27.96 -22.24
N CYS A 64 10.85 -27.37 -23.26
CA CYS A 64 10.12 -26.11 -23.13
C CYS A 64 8.95 -26.19 -22.15
N GLY A 65 8.41 -27.38 -21.91
CA GLY A 65 7.33 -27.63 -20.98
C GLY A 65 7.75 -27.64 -19.50
N LEU A 66 9.06 -27.65 -19.19
CA LEU A 66 9.55 -27.67 -17.81
C LEU A 66 9.45 -26.27 -17.20
N LYS A 67 8.77 -26.16 -16.06
CA LYS A 67 8.58 -24.91 -15.32
C LYS A 67 8.93 -25.10 -13.84
N VAL A 68 9.76 -24.21 -13.31
CA VAL A 68 10.14 -24.17 -11.89
C VAL A 68 9.42 -23.02 -11.24
N LEU A 69 8.67 -23.30 -10.16
CA LEU A 69 8.03 -22.29 -9.33
C LEU A 69 8.68 -22.27 -7.93
N LYS A 70 9.01 -21.06 -7.47
CA LYS A 70 9.45 -20.81 -6.09
C LYS A 70 8.24 -20.73 -5.15
N PRO A 71 8.45 -20.81 -3.82
CA PRO A 71 7.40 -20.52 -2.86
C PRO A 71 6.80 -19.14 -3.08
N GLN A 72 5.47 -19.04 -2.97
CA GLN A 72 4.72 -17.78 -3.17
C GLN A 72 4.87 -17.17 -4.59
N GLU A 73 5.06 -18.02 -5.59
CA GLU A 73 4.96 -17.65 -7.00
C GLU A 73 3.79 -18.38 -7.66
N ALA A 74 3.15 -17.72 -8.59
CA ALA A 74 2.13 -18.30 -9.45
C ALA A 74 2.46 -18.07 -10.93
N LEU A 75 1.97 -18.97 -11.78
CA LEU A 75 2.15 -18.91 -13.23
C LEU A 75 0.80 -19.10 -13.90
N VAL A 76 0.31 -18.04 -14.54
CA VAL A 76 -0.93 -18.07 -15.33
C VAL A 76 -0.61 -18.60 -16.72
N LEU A 77 -1.28 -19.68 -17.13
CA LEU A 77 -1.03 -20.38 -18.37
C LEU A 77 -2.19 -20.19 -19.35
N THR A 78 -1.83 -19.84 -20.57
CA THR A 78 -2.74 -19.78 -21.73
C THR A 78 -2.26 -20.70 -22.84
N LEU A 79 -3.19 -21.29 -23.57
CA LEU A 79 -2.91 -22.10 -24.77
C LEU A 79 -3.66 -21.47 -25.94
N PHE A 80 -2.93 -20.98 -26.93
CA PHE A 80 -3.47 -20.31 -28.12
C PHE A 80 -4.46 -19.18 -27.82
N GLY A 81 -4.31 -18.53 -26.63
CA GLY A 81 -5.19 -17.45 -26.18
C GLY A 81 -6.20 -17.86 -25.11
N ASP A 82 -6.55 -19.14 -25.03
CA ASP A 82 -7.50 -19.64 -24.01
C ASP A 82 -6.83 -19.82 -22.64
N TYR A 83 -7.49 -19.38 -21.59
CA TYR A 83 -7.03 -19.59 -20.23
C TYR A 83 -7.24 -21.05 -19.78
N ILE A 84 -6.14 -21.76 -19.54
CA ILE A 84 -6.17 -23.15 -19.07
C ILE A 84 -6.27 -23.20 -17.54
N GLY A 85 -5.51 -22.35 -16.87
CA GLY A 85 -5.44 -22.30 -15.41
C GLY A 85 -4.14 -21.71 -14.89
N THR A 86 -4.09 -21.61 -13.57
CA THR A 86 -2.95 -21.07 -12.83
C THR A 86 -2.25 -22.19 -12.05
N LEU A 87 -0.92 -22.24 -12.20
CA LEU A 87 -0.06 -23.06 -11.34
C LEU A 87 0.26 -22.26 -10.08
N LYS A 88 -0.22 -22.75 -8.93
CA LYS A 88 0.14 -22.22 -7.59
C LYS A 88 0.91 -23.27 -6.80
N GLY A 89 1.90 -22.81 -6.05
CA GLY A 89 2.72 -23.67 -5.17
C GLY A 89 4.10 -23.93 -5.70
N GLN A 90 5.01 -24.22 -4.77
CA GLN A 90 6.41 -24.51 -5.07
C GLN A 90 6.58 -25.90 -5.70
N GLY A 91 7.42 -25.97 -6.70
CA GLY A 91 7.77 -27.26 -7.30
C GLY A 91 8.33 -27.15 -8.69
N PHE A 92 8.68 -28.33 -9.22
CA PHE A 92 9.14 -28.52 -10.57
C PHE A 92 8.03 -29.26 -11.33
N TYR A 93 7.45 -28.56 -12.32
CA TYR A 93 6.28 -29.00 -13.06
C TYR A 93 6.63 -29.20 -14.53
N TRP A 94 5.99 -30.18 -15.14
CA TRP A 94 5.92 -30.28 -16.58
C TRP A 94 4.51 -29.94 -17.02
N VAL A 95 4.41 -28.98 -17.91
CA VAL A 95 3.16 -28.52 -18.55
C VAL A 95 3.25 -28.65 -20.04
N ASN A 96 2.13 -28.57 -20.73
CA ASN A 96 2.12 -28.62 -22.20
C ASN A 96 3.12 -27.55 -22.75
N PRO A 97 4.08 -27.94 -23.59
CA PRO A 97 5.10 -27.04 -24.12
C PRO A 97 4.54 -25.85 -24.93
N PHE A 98 3.34 -25.98 -25.46
CA PHE A 98 2.66 -24.91 -26.20
C PHE A 98 1.97 -23.88 -25.29
N CYS A 99 1.90 -24.14 -23.98
CA CYS A 99 1.38 -23.16 -23.03
C CYS A 99 2.33 -21.98 -22.84
N THR A 100 1.78 -20.79 -23.02
CA THR A 100 2.49 -19.53 -22.76
C THR A 100 2.12 -18.99 -21.38
N ALA A 101 3.10 -18.46 -20.66
CA ALA A 101 2.86 -17.75 -19.41
C ALA A 101 2.53 -16.29 -19.71
N VAL A 102 1.50 -15.75 -19.04
CA VAL A 102 1.07 -14.36 -19.20
C VAL A 102 1.20 -13.61 -17.89
N ASN A 103 1.87 -12.47 -17.94
CA ASN A 103 1.93 -11.50 -16.84
C ASN A 103 2.07 -10.10 -17.46
N PRO A 104 0.98 -9.34 -17.59
CA PRO A 104 1.01 -8.02 -18.20
C PRO A 104 1.84 -7.01 -17.39
N ALA A 105 1.90 -7.17 -16.07
CA ALA A 105 2.67 -6.31 -15.18
C ALA A 105 4.15 -6.73 -15.00
N ALA A 106 4.67 -7.66 -15.83
CA ALA A 106 6.04 -8.16 -15.73
C ALA A 106 7.12 -7.08 -15.84
N GLY A 107 6.85 -6.03 -16.61
CA GLY A 107 7.80 -4.92 -16.81
C GLY A 107 7.59 -3.71 -15.92
N THR A 108 6.61 -3.76 -15.01
CA THR A 108 6.25 -2.60 -14.18
C THR A 108 6.87 -2.73 -12.81
N ARG A 109 7.64 -1.71 -12.42
CA ARG A 109 8.12 -1.53 -11.04
C ARG A 109 7.23 -0.54 -10.34
N LEU A 110 6.81 -0.87 -9.13
CA LEU A 110 6.29 0.11 -8.17
C LEU A 110 7.53 0.70 -7.48
N SER A 111 7.88 1.94 -7.82
CA SER A 111 9.01 2.60 -7.18
C SER A 111 8.61 3.10 -5.79
N GLN A 112 9.60 3.39 -4.95
CA GLN A 112 9.37 3.97 -3.62
C GLN A 112 8.75 5.39 -3.69
N SER A 113 8.76 6.03 -4.85
CA SER A 113 8.16 7.36 -5.05
C SER A 113 6.75 7.32 -5.64
N GLY A 114 6.16 6.12 -5.82
CA GLY A 114 4.79 5.96 -6.34
C GLY A 114 4.66 6.09 -7.85
N ASP A 115 5.72 6.49 -8.55
CA ASP A 115 5.69 6.55 -10.01
C ASP A 115 5.85 5.15 -10.61
N VAL A 116 4.93 4.82 -11.51
CA VAL A 116 4.99 3.59 -12.30
C VAL A 116 6.02 3.80 -13.40
N ASN A 117 7.23 3.31 -13.19
CA ASN A 117 8.25 3.34 -14.25
C ASN A 117 7.92 2.31 -15.33
N SER A 118 7.40 2.77 -16.44
CA SER A 118 7.17 1.96 -17.63
C SER A 118 8.48 1.68 -18.39
N LYS A 119 8.44 0.65 -19.20
CA LYS A 119 9.53 -0.05 -19.88
C LYS A 119 10.50 0.75 -20.78
N GLU A 120 10.35 2.05 -20.96
CA GLU A 120 11.08 2.76 -22.03
C GLU A 120 12.61 2.73 -21.95
N ASN A 121 13.18 2.39 -20.77
CA ASN A 121 14.65 2.37 -20.59
C ASN A 121 15.28 0.97 -20.49
N SER A 122 14.53 -0.12 -20.70
CA SER A 122 15.04 -1.47 -20.47
C SER A 122 15.87 -2.05 -21.64
N VAL A 123 15.73 -1.53 -22.84
CA VAL A 123 16.50 -1.99 -24.01
C VAL A 123 17.96 -1.50 -23.96
N ALA A 124 18.20 -0.30 -23.42
CA ALA A 124 19.55 0.24 -23.23
C ALA A 124 20.33 -0.49 -22.12
N ALA A 125 19.64 -1.06 -21.11
CA ALA A 125 20.25 -1.82 -20.02
C ALA A 125 20.68 -3.24 -20.43
N MET A 126 20.13 -3.79 -21.50
CA MET A 126 20.51 -5.12 -22.02
C MET A 126 21.90 -5.14 -22.66
N PHE A 127 22.41 -4.01 -23.12
CA PHE A 127 23.74 -3.89 -23.74
C PHE A 127 24.82 -3.32 -22.82
N GLY A 128 24.46 -2.98 -21.56
CA GLY A 128 25.42 -2.54 -20.54
C GLY A 128 26.11 -3.70 -19.83
N ASN A 129 27.42 -3.78 -19.98
CA ASN A 129 28.33 -4.84 -19.58
C ASN A 129 28.61 -4.92 -18.05
N ASN A 130 27.54 -5.06 -17.21
CA ASN A 130 27.73 -5.30 -15.76
C ASN A 130 26.78 -6.41 -15.28
N GLY A 131 27.38 -7.54 -14.83
CA GLY A 131 26.67 -8.78 -14.44
C GLY A 131 25.59 -8.62 -13.33
N GLN A 132 25.62 -7.57 -12.52
CA GLN A 132 24.59 -7.27 -11.53
C GLN A 132 23.31 -6.72 -12.18
N ASN A 133 23.44 -5.99 -13.29
CA ASN A 133 22.29 -5.45 -14.03
C ASN A 133 21.56 -6.54 -14.83
N ALA A 134 22.25 -7.60 -15.26
CA ALA A 134 21.66 -8.71 -16.01
C ALA A 134 20.74 -9.59 -15.13
N GLN A 135 21.09 -9.85 -13.88
CA GLN A 135 20.22 -10.58 -12.94
C GLN A 135 18.98 -9.77 -12.58
N MET A 136 19.13 -8.47 -12.37
CA MET A 136 18.01 -7.56 -12.16
C MET A 136 17.07 -7.52 -13.39
N SER A 137 17.62 -7.48 -14.60
CA SER A 137 16.84 -7.47 -15.84
C SER A 137 16.07 -8.77 -16.09
N ALA A 138 16.65 -9.92 -15.73
CA ALA A 138 16.01 -11.23 -15.87
C ALA A 138 14.83 -11.42 -14.91
N GLU A 139 14.89 -10.85 -13.71
CA GLU A 139 13.81 -10.91 -12.73
C GLU A 139 12.61 -10.04 -13.14
N PHE A 140 12.87 -8.94 -13.90
CA PHE A 140 11.82 -8.08 -14.48
C PHE A 140 11.08 -8.70 -15.67
N MET A 141 11.74 -9.55 -16.45
CA MET A 141 11.12 -10.26 -17.57
C MET A 141 10.40 -11.53 -17.13
N SER A 142 10.42 -11.85 -15.83
CA SER A 142 9.74 -13.02 -15.30
C SER A 142 8.24 -12.91 -15.49
N LYS A 143 7.67 -13.82 -16.27
CA LYS A 143 6.23 -13.94 -16.46
C LYS A 143 5.50 -14.52 -15.23
N LYS A 144 6.21 -14.72 -14.12
CA LYS A 144 5.67 -15.21 -12.86
C LYS A 144 5.05 -14.07 -12.06
N ILE A 145 3.98 -14.37 -11.34
CA ILE A 145 3.28 -13.45 -10.46
C ILE A 145 3.69 -13.75 -9.03
N SER A 146 4.13 -12.74 -8.29
CA SER A 146 4.41 -12.86 -6.87
C SER A 146 3.12 -12.82 -6.07
N LEU A 147 2.92 -13.80 -5.18
CA LEU A 147 1.84 -13.85 -4.21
C LEU A 147 2.27 -13.32 -2.84
N LYS A 148 3.51 -12.86 -2.71
CA LYS A 148 4.05 -12.28 -1.48
C LYS A 148 3.37 -10.95 -1.19
N MET A 149 3.41 -10.54 0.06
CA MET A 149 3.06 -9.18 0.43
C MET A 149 4.04 -8.21 -0.22
N MET A 150 3.51 -7.19 -0.86
CA MET A 150 4.25 -6.13 -1.55
C MET A 150 3.82 -4.79 -0.97
N THR A 151 4.73 -3.82 -0.97
CA THR A 151 4.44 -2.47 -0.50
C THR A 151 4.44 -1.51 -1.68
N LEU A 152 3.39 -0.72 -1.79
CA LEU A 152 3.31 0.43 -2.68
C LEU A 152 3.45 1.68 -1.80
N ASN A 153 4.50 2.47 -2.02
CA ASN A 153 4.58 3.82 -1.49
C ASN A 153 4.04 4.77 -2.55
N ASN A 154 2.92 5.41 -2.23
CA ASN A 154 2.35 6.38 -3.13
C ASN A 154 3.06 7.73 -2.97
N SER A 155 3.24 8.46 -4.09
CA SER A 155 3.85 9.79 -4.07
C SER A 155 2.99 10.76 -3.27
N ARG A 156 3.64 11.78 -2.68
CA ARG A 156 2.93 12.83 -1.98
C ARG A 156 1.98 13.55 -2.94
N GLN A 157 0.73 13.65 -2.56
CA GLN A 157 -0.29 14.34 -3.32
C GLN A 157 -0.77 15.57 -2.57
N LYS A 158 -1.00 16.64 -3.30
CA LYS A 158 -1.63 17.85 -2.80
C LYS A 158 -3.14 17.73 -2.99
N ILE A 159 -3.89 17.69 -1.88
CA ILE A 159 -5.33 17.50 -1.86
C ILE A 159 -5.92 18.53 -0.89
N ASN A 160 -7.09 19.06 -1.19
CA ASN A 160 -7.80 19.94 -0.25
C ASN A 160 -8.55 19.09 0.78
N ASP A 161 -8.43 19.47 2.06
CA ASP A 161 -9.24 18.93 3.14
C ASP A 161 -10.73 19.37 3.04
N CYS A 162 -11.58 18.95 3.98
CA CYS A 162 -13.00 19.31 3.98
C CYS A 162 -13.24 20.82 4.17
N LEU A 163 -12.25 21.56 4.73
CA LEU A 163 -12.31 23.01 4.91
C LEU A 163 -11.71 23.78 3.71
N GLY A 164 -11.25 23.07 2.67
CA GLY A 164 -10.62 23.66 1.50
C GLY A 164 -9.14 24.00 1.67
N ASN A 165 -8.49 23.60 2.77
CA ASN A 165 -7.07 23.81 2.98
C ASN A 165 -6.26 22.80 2.18
N PRO A 166 -5.24 23.21 1.39
CA PRO A 166 -4.37 22.29 0.69
C PRO A 166 -3.42 21.59 1.66
N VAL A 167 -3.50 20.25 1.66
CA VAL A 167 -2.64 19.37 2.45
C VAL A 167 -1.83 18.48 1.52
N GLU A 168 -0.60 18.16 1.90
CA GLU A 168 0.23 17.16 1.26
C GLU A 168 0.14 15.88 2.06
N ILE A 169 -0.26 14.80 1.41
CA ILE A 169 -0.40 13.49 2.03
C ILE A 169 0.24 12.40 1.18
N GLY A 170 0.94 11.48 1.82
CA GLY A 170 1.49 10.28 1.22
C GLY A 170 1.05 9.05 2.01
N ILE A 171 0.84 7.93 1.31
CA ILE A 171 0.45 6.66 1.92
C ILE A 171 1.37 5.53 1.49
N ALA A 172 1.52 4.55 2.38
CA ALA A 172 2.07 3.24 2.05
C ALA A 172 0.95 2.21 2.14
N VAL A 173 0.82 1.38 1.09
CA VAL A 173 -0.20 0.35 1.00
C VAL A 173 0.49 -1.01 0.92
N ILE A 174 0.16 -1.90 1.85
CA ILE A 174 0.60 -3.30 1.87
C ILE A 174 -0.49 -4.13 1.21
N TRP A 175 -0.14 -4.87 0.18
CA TRP A 175 -1.07 -5.59 -0.66
C TRP A 175 -0.50 -6.91 -1.17
N ARG A 176 -1.35 -7.81 -1.65
CA ARG A 176 -0.98 -9.06 -2.31
C ARG A 176 -1.98 -9.44 -3.38
N VAL A 177 -1.57 -10.29 -4.31
CA VAL A 177 -2.46 -10.90 -5.30
C VAL A 177 -3.06 -12.16 -4.71
N THR A 178 -4.39 -12.23 -4.67
CA THR A 178 -5.14 -13.42 -4.20
C THR A 178 -5.70 -14.23 -5.36
N ASP A 179 -6.24 -13.54 -6.37
CA ASP A 179 -6.78 -14.14 -7.58
C ASP A 179 -5.95 -13.69 -8.79
N THR A 180 -5.12 -14.62 -9.29
CA THR A 180 -4.20 -14.31 -10.39
C THR A 180 -4.90 -14.22 -11.74
N ALA A 181 -6.04 -14.91 -11.91
CA ALA A 181 -6.80 -14.83 -13.14
C ALA A 181 -7.44 -13.44 -13.29
N LYS A 182 -8.06 -12.93 -12.21
CA LYS A 182 -8.58 -11.57 -12.20
C LYS A 182 -7.50 -10.53 -12.42
N ALA A 183 -6.33 -10.70 -11.77
CA ALA A 183 -5.23 -9.76 -11.90
C ALA A 183 -4.64 -9.67 -13.32
N VAL A 184 -4.73 -10.75 -14.10
CA VAL A 184 -4.16 -10.81 -15.46
C VAL A 184 -5.17 -10.46 -16.54
N PHE A 185 -6.45 -10.84 -16.36
CA PHE A 185 -7.44 -10.76 -17.42
C PHE A 185 -8.51 -9.69 -17.22
N ASN A 186 -8.75 -9.21 -16.00
CA ASN A 186 -9.72 -8.16 -15.77
C ASN A 186 -9.12 -6.75 -15.90
N VAL A 187 -7.80 -6.61 -15.77
CA VAL A 187 -7.08 -5.32 -15.87
C VAL A 187 -5.80 -5.50 -16.69
N ASP A 188 -5.46 -4.50 -17.49
CA ASP A 188 -4.26 -4.54 -18.33
C ASP A 188 -2.97 -4.60 -17.50
N ASN A 189 -2.89 -3.84 -16.43
CA ASN A 189 -1.74 -3.79 -15.53
C ASN A 189 -2.19 -3.60 -14.10
N TYR A 190 -2.27 -4.68 -13.35
CA TYR A 190 -2.80 -4.67 -11.97
C TYR A 190 -1.97 -3.80 -11.02
N LYS A 191 -0.67 -3.60 -11.26
CA LYS A 191 0.18 -2.73 -10.43
C LYS A 191 -0.11 -1.25 -10.67
N GLU A 192 -0.24 -0.87 -11.92
CA GLU A 192 -0.59 0.50 -12.30
C GLU A 192 -2.03 0.81 -11.89
N TYR A 193 -2.94 -0.15 -12.08
CA TYR A 193 -4.32 -0.04 -11.65
C TYR A 193 -4.41 0.21 -10.14
N LEU A 194 -3.68 -0.57 -9.32
CA LEU A 194 -3.62 -0.36 -7.88
C LEU A 194 -3.12 1.05 -7.52
N SER A 195 -2.04 1.51 -8.14
CA SER A 195 -1.50 2.86 -7.88
C SER A 195 -2.53 3.96 -8.15
N ARG A 196 -3.23 3.88 -9.29
CA ARG A 196 -4.28 4.85 -9.65
C ARG A 196 -5.49 4.78 -8.72
N GLN A 197 -5.87 3.58 -8.27
CA GLN A 197 -6.96 3.42 -7.29
C GLN A 197 -6.57 3.94 -5.91
N CYS A 198 -5.32 3.80 -5.50
CA CYS A 198 -4.79 4.42 -4.28
C CYS A 198 -4.90 5.95 -4.34
N ASP A 199 -4.55 6.56 -5.47
CA ASP A 199 -4.67 8.01 -5.66
C ASP A 199 -6.12 8.50 -5.57
N SER A 200 -7.02 7.76 -6.20
CA SER A 200 -8.46 8.08 -6.20
C SER A 200 -9.07 7.95 -4.80
N ALA A 201 -8.81 6.82 -4.14
CA ALA A 201 -9.33 6.55 -2.79
C ALA A 201 -8.79 7.56 -1.77
N LEU A 202 -7.49 7.88 -1.85
CA LEU A 202 -6.86 8.88 -0.99
C LEU A 202 -7.55 10.23 -1.13
N ARG A 203 -7.80 10.67 -2.36
CA ARG A 203 -8.48 11.93 -2.66
C ARG A 203 -9.91 11.96 -2.14
N ASN A 204 -10.65 10.85 -2.29
CA ASN A 204 -12.03 10.73 -1.82
C ASN A 204 -12.12 10.82 -0.30
N VAL A 205 -11.23 10.11 0.42
CA VAL A 205 -11.25 10.06 1.88
C VAL A 205 -10.76 11.38 2.49
N VAL A 206 -9.64 11.94 1.99
CA VAL A 206 -9.06 13.18 2.54
C VAL A 206 -10.03 14.37 2.46
N ARG A 207 -10.85 14.43 1.43
CA ARG A 207 -11.85 15.51 1.27
C ARG A 207 -12.96 15.51 2.33
N VAL A 208 -13.12 14.44 3.09
CA VAL A 208 -14.15 14.32 4.13
C VAL A 208 -13.63 14.81 5.49
N TYR A 209 -12.31 14.69 5.73
CA TYR A 209 -11.71 14.99 7.03
C TYR A 209 -11.01 16.36 7.04
N PRO A 210 -11.08 17.13 8.14
CA PRO A 210 -10.21 18.29 8.35
C PRO A 210 -8.78 17.81 8.69
N TYR A 211 -7.78 18.63 8.41
CA TYR A 211 -6.38 18.33 8.77
C TYR A 211 -6.18 18.19 10.29
N ALA A 212 -6.72 19.14 11.06
CA ALA A 212 -6.70 19.13 12.52
C ALA A 212 -8.12 19.15 13.05
N VAL A 213 -8.30 18.76 14.31
CA VAL A 213 -9.61 18.77 14.97
C VAL A 213 -10.28 20.13 14.77
N SER A 214 -11.49 20.10 14.26
CA SER A 214 -12.30 21.28 14.00
C SER A 214 -13.69 21.05 14.61
N PRO A 215 -14.11 21.87 15.58
CA PRO A 215 -15.42 21.74 16.14
C PRO A 215 -16.50 21.94 15.06
N ASN A 216 -17.60 21.23 15.17
CA ASN A 216 -18.75 21.28 14.27
C ASN A 216 -18.51 20.71 12.84
N VAL A 217 -17.55 19.82 12.64
CA VAL A 217 -17.40 19.08 11.39
C VAL A 217 -17.86 17.64 11.62
N ASP A 218 -18.87 17.21 10.86
CA ASP A 218 -19.32 15.82 10.80
C ASP A 218 -18.50 15.09 9.74
N THR A 219 -17.66 14.14 10.16
CA THR A 219 -16.81 13.34 9.28
C THR A 219 -17.39 11.96 9.00
N THR A 220 -18.40 11.55 9.77
CA THR A 220 -19.07 10.25 9.62
C THR A 220 -20.31 10.33 8.74
N GLY A 221 -20.92 11.51 8.63
CA GLY A 221 -22.14 11.74 7.86
C GLY A 221 -23.42 11.30 8.58
N ASP A 222 -23.35 11.13 9.91
CA ASP A 222 -24.49 10.77 10.76
C ASP A 222 -25.28 11.98 11.28
N GLY A 223 -24.86 13.20 10.93
CA GLY A 223 -25.46 14.45 11.35
C GLY A 223 -24.97 14.97 12.70
N VAL A 224 -24.05 14.25 13.35
CA VAL A 224 -23.42 14.66 14.61
C VAL A 224 -21.99 15.09 14.33
N ALA A 225 -21.60 16.27 14.80
CA ALA A 225 -20.21 16.73 14.67
C ALA A 225 -19.28 15.83 15.51
N ASP A 226 -18.33 15.20 14.86
CA ASP A 226 -17.32 14.39 15.50
C ASP A 226 -15.95 15.12 15.54
N GLU A 227 -15.05 14.65 16.41
CA GLU A 227 -13.71 15.21 16.52
C GLU A 227 -12.70 14.55 15.57
N GLY A 228 -13.18 13.85 14.51
CA GLY A 228 -12.33 13.18 13.54
C GLY A 228 -11.45 14.16 12.76
N SER A 229 -10.17 13.85 12.62
CA SER A 229 -9.23 14.62 11.81
C SER A 229 -8.16 13.74 11.20
N LEU A 230 -7.55 14.21 10.09
CA LEU A 230 -6.46 13.48 9.45
C LEU A 230 -5.27 13.25 10.40
N ARG A 231 -5.00 14.22 11.27
CA ARG A 231 -3.88 14.16 12.23
C ARG A 231 -4.25 13.42 13.51
N GLY A 232 -5.42 13.67 14.06
CA GLY A 232 -5.83 13.10 15.36
C GLY A 232 -6.33 11.68 15.27
N SER A 233 -7.01 11.33 14.18
CA SER A 233 -7.63 10.02 13.94
C SER A 233 -6.96 9.25 12.80
N SER A 234 -5.64 9.34 12.68
CA SER A 234 -4.88 8.80 11.54
C SER A 234 -5.09 7.30 11.30
N GLU A 235 -5.32 6.51 12.35
CA GLU A 235 -5.60 5.08 12.24
C GLU A 235 -6.98 4.80 11.65
N VAL A 236 -8.00 5.54 12.07
CA VAL A 236 -9.37 5.43 11.54
C VAL A 236 -9.40 5.84 10.07
N VAL A 237 -8.73 6.95 9.74
CA VAL A 237 -8.61 7.44 8.37
C VAL A 237 -7.85 6.43 7.49
N ALA A 238 -6.77 5.85 8.00
CA ALA A 238 -6.01 4.82 7.28
C ALA A 238 -6.85 3.56 7.03
N ALA A 239 -7.65 3.13 8.00
CA ALA A 239 -8.58 2.02 7.82
C ALA A 239 -9.63 2.32 6.74
N ARG A 240 -10.19 3.54 6.74
CA ARG A 240 -11.16 3.96 5.72
C ARG A 240 -10.53 4.04 4.32
N ILE A 241 -9.29 4.52 4.22
CA ILE A 241 -8.53 4.53 2.96
C ILE A 241 -8.32 3.08 2.47
N ARG A 242 -7.92 2.16 3.36
CA ARG A 242 -7.77 0.73 3.03
C ARG A 242 -9.06 0.15 2.47
N ASP A 243 -10.19 0.40 3.13
CA ASP A 243 -11.49 -0.16 2.74
C ASP A 243 -11.97 0.41 1.41
N GLU A 244 -11.74 1.69 1.17
CA GLU A 244 -12.06 2.31 -0.12
C GLU A 244 -11.17 1.78 -1.25
N ILE A 245 -9.86 1.61 -1.02
CA ILE A 245 -8.96 0.97 -1.99
C ILE A 245 -9.41 -0.46 -2.25
N GLN A 246 -9.68 -1.26 -1.18
CA GLN A 246 -10.09 -2.65 -1.30
C GLN A 246 -11.35 -2.80 -2.13
N LYS A 247 -12.34 -1.95 -1.95
CA LYS A 247 -13.57 -1.93 -2.74
C LYS A 247 -13.27 -1.76 -4.24
N ASN A 248 -12.37 -0.83 -4.57
CA ASN A 248 -12.04 -0.51 -5.95
C ASN A 248 -11.17 -1.58 -6.63
N VAL A 249 -10.31 -2.30 -5.87
CA VAL A 249 -9.36 -3.28 -6.44
C VAL A 249 -9.82 -4.73 -6.32
N ALA A 250 -10.97 -4.99 -5.70
CA ALA A 250 -11.51 -6.35 -5.52
C ALA A 250 -11.71 -7.08 -6.86
N GLU A 251 -12.16 -6.36 -7.90
CA GLU A 251 -12.36 -6.93 -9.25
C GLU A 251 -11.04 -7.28 -9.95
N ALA A 252 -9.93 -6.69 -9.53
CA ALA A 252 -8.59 -7.01 -10.02
C ALA A 252 -7.92 -8.16 -9.24
N GLY A 253 -8.62 -8.83 -8.32
CA GLY A 253 -8.09 -9.95 -7.54
C GLY A 253 -6.94 -9.56 -6.61
N ILE A 254 -6.92 -8.31 -6.15
CA ILE A 254 -5.94 -7.76 -5.23
C ILE A 254 -6.57 -7.65 -3.84
N GLU A 255 -5.81 -8.02 -2.83
CA GLU A 255 -6.15 -7.83 -1.42
C GLU A 255 -5.24 -6.77 -0.82
N VAL A 256 -5.86 -5.74 -0.25
CA VAL A 256 -5.18 -4.70 0.52
C VAL A 256 -5.18 -5.11 1.99
N VAL A 257 -4.00 -5.44 2.50
CA VAL A 257 -3.83 -5.88 3.89
C VAL A 257 -3.90 -4.69 4.83
N GLU A 258 -3.16 -3.62 4.49
CA GLU A 258 -3.02 -2.45 5.34
C GLU A 258 -2.72 -1.21 4.49
N ALA A 259 -3.25 -0.06 4.93
CA ALA A 259 -2.84 1.25 4.44
C ALA A 259 -2.35 2.08 5.62
N ARG A 260 -1.27 2.85 5.42
CA ARG A 260 -0.70 3.75 6.45
C ARG A 260 -0.41 5.10 5.85
N ILE A 261 -0.71 6.15 6.58
CA ILE A 261 -0.29 7.51 6.23
C ILE A 261 1.19 7.64 6.58
N THR A 262 2.03 7.92 5.58
CA THR A 262 3.48 8.07 5.73
C THR A 262 3.91 9.51 5.82
N TYR A 263 3.12 10.41 5.28
CA TYR A 263 3.37 11.84 5.28
C TYR A 263 2.06 12.60 5.36
N LEU A 264 2.00 13.62 6.20
CA LEU A 264 0.86 14.52 6.33
C LEU A 264 1.34 15.88 6.79
N ALA A 265 1.16 16.90 5.96
CA ALA A 265 1.50 18.28 6.26
C ALA A 265 0.59 19.25 5.51
N TYR A 266 0.46 20.49 5.99
CA TYR A 266 -0.08 21.53 5.14
C TYR A 266 0.83 21.80 3.96
N ALA A 267 0.25 22.15 2.83
CA ALA A 267 1.03 22.58 1.68
C ALA A 267 1.90 23.80 2.05
N PRO A 268 3.14 23.91 1.52
CA PRO A 268 4.10 24.94 1.90
C PRO A 268 3.54 26.36 1.80
N GLU A 269 2.62 26.60 0.86
CA GLU A 269 2.04 27.92 0.61
C GLU A 269 1.22 28.46 1.77
N ILE A 270 0.60 27.55 2.56
CA ILE A 270 -0.29 27.96 3.66
C ILE A 270 0.25 27.57 5.02
N ALA A 271 1.34 26.79 5.09
CA ALA A 271 1.86 26.24 6.35
C ALA A 271 2.14 27.32 7.40
N ALA A 272 2.75 28.43 7.02
CA ALA A 272 3.06 29.55 7.93
C ALA A 272 1.77 30.22 8.46
N VAL A 273 0.80 30.46 7.60
CA VAL A 273 -0.48 31.09 7.98
C VAL A 273 -1.28 30.17 8.90
N MET A 274 -1.29 28.86 8.61
CA MET A 274 -1.98 27.87 9.45
C MET A 274 -1.32 27.73 10.83
N LEU A 275 0.00 27.83 10.91
CA LEU A 275 0.72 27.84 12.19
C LEU A 275 0.32 29.07 13.02
N GLN A 276 0.27 30.26 12.42
CA GLN A 276 -0.19 31.49 13.09
C GLN A 276 -1.63 31.35 13.60
N ARG A 277 -2.52 30.77 12.78
CA ARG A 277 -3.91 30.52 13.18
C ARG A 277 -3.99 29.55 14.37
N GLN A 278 -3.22 28.46 14.35
CA GLN A 278 -3.18 27.50 15.46
C GLN A 278 -2.63 28.16 16.74
N GLN A 279 -1.59 29.00 16.63
CA GLN A 279 -1.05 29.74 17.77
C GLN A 279 -2.09 30.72 18.35
N ALA A 280 -2.78 31.47 17.51
CA ALA A 280 -3.83 32.37 17.95
C ALA A 280 -4.99 31.65 18.64
N SER A 281 -5.46 30.51 18.09
CA SER A 281 -6.49 29.68 18.71
C SER A 281 -6.01 29.17 20.07
N ALA A 282 -4.79 28.60 20.16
CA ALA A 282 -4.23 28.11 21.41
C ALA A 282 -4.13 29.19 22.50
N ILE A 283 -3.79 30.45 22.12
CA ILE A 283 -3.76 31.56 23.07
C ILE A 283 -5.15 31.90 23.57
N ILE A 284 -6.16 31.89 22.69
CA ILE A 284 -7.56 32.15 23.08
C ILE A 284 -8.06 31.05 24.01
N ASP A 285 -7.82 29.78 23.66
CA ASP A 285 -8.23 28.63 24.45
C ASP A 285 -7.56 28.63 25.84
N ALA A 286 -6.24 28.93 25.90
CA ALA A 286 -5.52 29.09 27.15
C ALA A 286 -6.08 30.21 28.02
N ARG A 287 -6.39 31.37 27.43
CA ARG A 287 -7.03 32.47 28.16
C ARG A 287 -8.42 32.12 28.67
N LYS A 288 -9.21 31.41 27.88
CA LYS A 288 -10.52 30.93 28.30
C LYS A 288 -10.39 30.01 29.53
N MET A 289 -9.48 29.02 29.50
CA MET A 289 -9.22 28.14 30.64
C MET A 289 -8.77 28.91 31.89
N ILE A 290 -7.96 29.95 31.74
CA ILE A 290 -7.53 30.80 32.86
C ILE A 290 -8.74 31.53 33.44
N VAL A 291 -9.61 32.11 32.62
CA VAL A 291 -10.81 32.81 33.10
C VAL A 291 -11.79 31.82 33.78
N ASP A 292 -12.08 30.70 33.15
CA ASP A 292 -12.98 29.67 33.72
C ASP A 292 -12.44 29.15 35.06
N GLY A 293 -11.12 28.90 35.14
CA GLY A 293 -10.45 28.52 36.37
C GLY A 293 -10.48 29.60 37.44
N ALA A 294 -10.29 30.87 37.08
CA ALA A 294 -10.35 31.99 37.99
C ALA A 294 -11.77 32.18 38.57
N VAL A 295 -12.79 32.10 37.72
CA VAL A 295 -14.20 32.16 38.14
C VAL A 295 -14.51 31.04 39.15
N GLY A 296 -14.16 29.79 38.83
CA GLY A 296 -14.37 28.66 39.73
C GLY A 296 -13.61 28.79 41.06
N MET A 297 -12.39 29.36 41.05
CA MET A 297 -11.67 29.64 42.32
C MET A 297 -12.37 30.73 43.16
N VAL A 298 -12.87 31.76 42.53
CA VAL A 298 -13.62 32.85 43.22
C VAL A 298 -14.92 32.30 43.79
N GLU A 299 -15.67 31.52 43.05
CA GLU A 299 -16.91 30.87 43.55
C GLU A 299 -16.62 30.00 44.76
N MET A 300 -15.60 29.11 44.67
CA MET A 300 -15.20 28.28 45.82
C MET A 300 -14.77 29.10 47.05
N ALA A 301 -14.07 30.22 46.83
CA ALA A 301 -13.64 31.09 47.93
C ALA A 301 -14.83 31.76 48.61
N LEU A 302 -15.80 32.23 47.86
CA LEU A 302 -17.03 32.84 48.41
C LEU A 302 -17.89 31.83 49.16
N ASP A 303 -18.06 30.64 48.60
CA ASP A 303 -18.83 29.55 49.25
C ASP A 303 -18.21 29.15 50.57
N ARG A 304 -16.89 28.96 50.66
CA ARG A 304 -16.17 28.62 51.87
C ARG A 304 -16.22 29.74 52.93
N LEU A 305 -16.18 30.99 52.55
CA LEU A 305 -16.33 32.13 53.47
C LEU A 305 -17.76 32.21 54.05
N ASN A 306 -18.78 31.91 53.22
CA ASN A 306 -20.17 31.83 53.66
C ASN A 306 -20.42 30.66 54.62
N GLU A 307 -19.94 29.47 54.27
CA GLU A 307 -20.10 28.25 55.10
C GLU A 307 -19.45 28.39 56.49
N ASN A 308 -18.25 28.96 56.54
CA ASN A 308 -17.48 29.11 57.76
C ASN A 308 -17.89 30.36 58.59
N LYS A 309 -18.82 31.19 58.10
CA LYS A 309 -19.27 32.45 58.71
C LYS A 309 -18.11 33.36 59.15
N VAL A 310 -17.02 33.38 58.39
CA VAL A 310 -15.80 34.12 58.73
C VAL A 310 -16.02 35.62 58.64
N VAL A 311 -16.86 36.06 57.67
CA VAL A 311 -17.21 37.46 57.45
C VAL A 311 -18.62 37.53 56.89
N GLU A 312 -19.48 38.41 57.43
CA GLU A 312 -20.76 38.80 56.82
C GLU A 312 -20.44 39.82 55.69
N LEU A 313 -20.50 39.36 54.46
CA LEU A 313 -20.27 40.20 53.28
C LEU A 313 -21.61 40.63 52.69
N ASP A 314 -21.84 41.92 52.61
CA ASP A 314 -22.92 42.47 51.82
C ASP A 314 -22.61 42.33 50.29
N ASP A 315 -23.61 42.50 49.45
CA ASP A 315 -23.47 42.25 48.01
C ASP A 315 -22.45 43.20 47.34
N GLU A 316 -22.30 44.41 47.85
CA GLU A 316 -21.37 45.42 47.36
C GLU A 316 -19.90 45.03 47.64
N ARG A 317 -19.64 44.53 48.85
CA ARG A 317 -18.32 44.01 49.25
C ARG A 317 -17.97 42.72 48.54
N LYS A 318 -18.95 41.83 48.29
CA LYS A 318 -18.75 40.63 47.48
C LYS A 318 -18.35 41.01 46.08
N ALA A 319 -19.04 41.94 45.41
CA ALA A 319 -18.73 42.42 44.06
C ALA A 319 -17.31 43.03 43.95
N ALA A 320 -16.94 43.84 44.97
CA ALA A 320 -15.58 44.41 45.00
C ALA A 320 -14.50 43.32 45.20
N MET A 321 -14.73 42.30 46.03
CA MET A 321 -13.83 41.19 46.25
C MET A 321 -13.68 40.32 45.01
N VAL A 322 -14.79 39.99 44.31
CA VAL A 322 -14.79 39.25 43.08
C VAL A 322 -13.99 39.99 42.01
N SER A 323 -14.21 41.30 41.83
CA SER A 323 -13.48 42.12 40.88
C SER A 323 -11.97 42.12 41.14
N ASN A 324 -11.57 42.32 42.41
CA ASN A 324 -10.15 42.32 42.77
C ASN A 324 -9.49 40.95 42.59
N LEU A 325 -10.16 39.85 42.95
CA LEU A 325 -9.65 38.50 42.77
C LEU A 325 -9.51 38.15 41.29
N LEU A 326 -10.50 38.46 40.48
CA LEU A 326 -10.43 38.22 39.03
C LEU A 326 -9.33 39.01 38.35
N VAL A 327 -9.07 40.26 38.73
CA VAL A 327 -7.97 41.04 38.21
C VAL A 327 -6.62 40.39 38.57
N VAL A 328 -6.46 39.88 39.78
CA VAL A 328 -5.22 39.24 40.23
C VAL A 328 -5.05 37.86 39.49
N LEU A 329 -6.10 37.05 39.45
CA LEU A 329 -6.07 35.70 38.91
C LEU A 329 -5.98 35.68 37.35
N CYS A 330 -6.62 36.62 36.67
CA CYS A 330 -6.58 36.73 35.20
C CYS A 330 -5.45 37.64 34.74
N GLY A 331 -4.76 38.38 35.60
CA GLY A 331 -3.66 39.28 35.26
C GLY A 331 -2.43 38.51 34.84
N ASN A 332 -1.78 39.04 33.79
CA ASN A 332 -0.54 38.44 33.21
C ASN A 332 0.75 38.95 33.85
N ARG A 333 0.65 39.73 34.95
CA ARG A 333 1.78 40.27 35.70
C ARG A 333 1.62 39.94 37.19
N ASP A 334 2.76 39.71 37.84
CA ASP A 334 2.78 39.55 39.31
C ASP A 334 2.09 40.74 39.95
N ALA A 335 1.03 40.44 40.75
CA ALA A 335 0.32 41.48 41.46
C ALA A 335 1.23 42.06 42.54
N GLN A 336 1.55 43.30 42.45
CA GLN A 336 2.24 44.04 43.53
C GLN A 336 1.15 44.43 44.54
N PRO A 337 1.15 43.89 45.77
CA PRO A 337 0.19 44.30 46.81
C PRO A 337 0.44 45.75 47.21
N ILE A 338 -0.45 46.63 46.82
CA ILE A 338 -0.48 48.00 47.37
C ILE A 338 -1.23 47.92 48.67
N VAL A 339 -0.49 47.91 49.78
CA VAL A 339 -1.09 48.02 51.11
C VAL A 339 -1.45 49.49 51.35
N ASN A 340 -2.74 49.77 51.25
CA ASN A 340 -3.26 51.10 51.63
C ASN A 340 -3.32 51.18 53.15
N SER A 341 -2.26 51.73 53.78
CA SER A 341 -2.18 51.89 55.25
C SER A 341 -2.85 53.20 55.76
N GLY A 342 -3.63 53.87 54.92
CA GLY A 342 -4.25 55.13 55.25
C GLY A 342 -5.73 55.04 55.40
N SER A 343 -6.17 55.29 56.59
CA SER A 343 -7.49 55.65 57.16
C SER A 343 -8.32 54.50 57.73
N LEU A 344 -7.94 54.18 58.93
CA LEU A 344 -8.94 53.94 59.98
C LEU A 344 -9.47 55.31 60.42
N TYR A 345 -10.60 55.72 59.87
CA TYR A 345 -11.55 56.63 60.44
C TYR A 345 -12.95 56.27 59.88
#